data_a99b744dbfcf7cfe7b77e825ecd72b0b
#
_entry.id   a99b744dbfcf7cfe7b77e825ecd72b0b
#
_cell.length_a   1.000
_cell.length_b   1.000
_cell.length_c   1.000
_cell.angle_alpha   90.00
_cell.angle_beta   90.00
_cell.angle_gamma   90.00
#
_symmetry.space_group_name_H-M   'P 1'
#
loop_
_entity.id
_entity.type
_entity.pdbx_description
1 polymer ?
#
loop_
_entity_poly.entity_id
_entity_poly.type
_entity_poly.pdbx_seq_one_letter_code
_entity_poly.pdbx_strand_id
1 'polypeptide(L)'
;MTRKVTGKALNGALLEEVGLDHEVVHLAIEQTYNLLDKVDATLVAEGVFPLSQTVELANLSSMIGNIFASALANHSNGRFKRNGPHKYPDLLSADTKAYPDLELKMALERNKPKGHLAKPGYYITCRYVLCNTQGEPMFEKGNRGVTPYIWELRCGYLGEEHFAISNTEGDSGKTAVVNKEGMIALKVVFLDIDRAPLSQKGKVFAEYVSLLEAGD
;
A
#
# COMPACT_ATOMS: atom_id res chain seq x y z
N MET A 1 15.08 -11.35 11.23
CA MET A 1 15.27 -10.35 10.16
C MET A 1 14.57 -9.08 10.61
N THR A 2 15.13 -7.90 10.35
CA THR A 2 14.48 -6.62 10.73
C THR A 2 14.31 -5.78 9.48
N ARG A 3 13.05 -5.58 9.05
CA ARG A 3 12.73 -4.68 7.94
C ARG A 3 13.03 -3.24 8.35
N LYS A 4 13.51 -2.42 7.41
CA LYS A 4 13.74 -0.99 7.62
C LYS A 4 13.00 -0.19 6.57
N VAL A 5 12.46 0.96 6.98
CA VAL A 5 11.90 1.94 6.06
C VAL A 5 13.04 2.73 5.45
N THR A 6 13.25 2.61 4.14
CA THR A 6 14.31 3.30 3.38
C THR A 6 13.74 4.29 2.37
N GLY A 7 12.46 4.18 2.04
CA GLY A 7 11.79 5.12 1.15
C GLY A 7 11.57 6.49 1.79
N LYS A 8 11.20 7.45 0.94
CA LYS A 8 10.91 8.84 1.33
C LYS A 8 9.41 9.12 1.23
N ALA A 9 8.86 9.85 2.20
CA ALA A 9 7.55 10.47 2.09
C ALA A 9 7.64 11.72 1.20
N LEU A 10 6.59 11.98 0.43
CA LEU A 10 6.49 13.01 -0.60
C LEU A 10 5.10 13.68 -0.52
N ASN A 11 4.95 14.83 -1.17
CA ASN A 11 3.67 15.56 -1.26
C ASN A 11 3.05 15.82 0.13
N GLY A 12 3.81 16.46 1.03
CA GLY A 12 3.38 16.75 2.40
C GLY A 12 2.09 17.55 2.45
N ALA A 13 1.92 18.53 1.58
CA ALA A 13 0.70 19.34 1.49
C ALA A 13 -0.56 18.48 1.20
N LEU A 14 -0.46 17.48 0.31
CA LEU A 14 -1.57 16.56 0.06
C LEU A 14 -1.83 15.64 1.26
N LEU A 15 -0.77 15.18 1.93
CA LEU A 15 -0.93 14.38 3.16
C LEU A 15 -1.66 15.18 4.23
N GLU A 16 -1.29 16.45 4.44
CA GLU A 16 -1.96 17.34 5.40
C GLU A 16 -3.43 17.59 5.05
N GLU A 17 -3.75 17.77 3.76
CA GLU A 17 -5.13 17.90 3.28
C GLU A 17 -6.00 16.71 3.67
N VAL A 18 -5.43 15.50 3.65
CA VAL A 18 -6.16 14.28 4.03
C VAL A 18 -5.96 13.88 5.50
N GLY A 19 -5.38 14.74 6.33
CA GLY A 19 -5.20 14.50 7.76
C GLY A 19 -4.05 13.57 8.13
N LEU A 20 -3.08 13.42 7.25
CA LEU A 20 -1.84 12.69 7.47
C LEU A 20 -0.64 13.63 7.40
N ASP A 21 0.55 13.12 7.65
CA ASP A 21 1.83 13.80 7.46
C ASP A 21 2.94 12.77 7.18
N HIS A 22 4.13 13.23 6.87
CA HIS A 22 5.29 12.39 6.57
C HIS A 22 5.65 11.46 7.71
N GLU A 23 5.57 11.94 8.95
CA GLU A 23 5.89 11.15 10.15
C GLU A 23 4.88 10.03 10.36
N VAL A 24 3.58 10.32 10.24
CA VAL A 24 2.51 9.31 10.34
C VAL A 24 2.69 8.21 9.31
N VAL A 25 3.00 8.57 8.06
CA VAL A 25 3.26 7.59 6.98
C VAL A 25 4.46 6.73 7.32
N HIS A 26 5.58 7.33 7.74
CA HIS A 26 6.80 6.61 8.09
C HIS A 26 6.58 5.64 9.26
N LEU A 27 6.00 6.11 10.36
CA LEU A 27 5.72 5.32 11.55
C LEU A 27 4.71 4.19 11.28
N ALA A 28 3.74 4.42 10.40
CA ALA A 28 2.77 3.39 10.01
C ALA A 28 3.45 2.26 9.22
N ILE A 29 4.37 2.57 8.30
CA ILE A 29 5.14 1.56 7.57
C ILE A 29 6.06 0.82 8.54
N GLU A 30 6.75 1.53 9.43
CA GLU A 30 7.64 0.93 10.43
C GLU A 30 6.87 -0.03 11.37
N GLN A 31 5.72 0.39 11.90
CA GLN A 31 4.87 -0.49 12.72
C GLN A 31 4.41 -1.72 11.94
N THR A 32 4.06 -1.55 10.66
CA THR A 32 3.69 -2.67 9.78
C THR A 32 4.84 -3.66 9.66
N TYR A 33 6.05 -3.18 9.40
CA TYR A 33 7.24 -4.02 9.31
C TYR A 33 7.56 -4.73 10.62
N ASN A 34 7.51 -4.02 11.73
CA ASN A 34 7.76 -4.59 13.06
C ASN A 34 6.79 -5.73 13.40
N LEU A 35 5.51 -5.61 13.03
CA LEU A 35 4.54 -6.68 13.24
C LEU A 35 4.81 -7.87 12.31
N LEU A 36 5.05 -7.64 11.03
CA LEU A 36 5.39 -8.70 10.07
C LEU A 36 6.67 -9.43 10.46
N ASP A 37 7.69 -8.73 10.98
CA ASP A 37 8.93 -9.33 11.46
C ASP A 37 8.70 -10.24 12.67
N LYS A 38 7.84 -9.83 13.61
CA LYS A 38 7.46 -10.65 14.76
C LYS A 38 6.71 -11.91 14.33
N VAL A 39 5.76 -11.78 13.39
CA VAL A 39 5.01 -12.92 12.86
C VAL A 39 5.95 -13.89 12.16
N ASP A 40 6.77 -13.41 11.22
CA ASP A 40 7.71 -14.26 10.47
C ASP A 40 8.71 -14.94 11.41
N ALA A 41 9.27 -14.20 12.39
CA ALA A 41 10.20 -14.78 13.36
C ALA A 41 9.56 -15.89 14.21
N THR A 42 8.31 -15.70 14.64
CA THR A 42 7.57 -16.73 15.39
C THR A 42 7.30 -17.96 14.53
N LEU A 43 6.81 -17.80 13.31
CA LEU A 43 6.56 -18.92 12.40
C LEU A 43 7.83 -19.73 12.13
N VAL A 44 8.93 -19.04 11.84
CA VAL A 44 10.22 -19.72 11.57
C VAL A 44 10.76 -20.42 12.82
N ALA A 45 10.60 -19.85 14.01
CA ALA A 45 11.01 -20.48 15.27
C ALA A 45 10.25 -21.78 15.55
N GLU A 46 9.00 -21.86 15.10
CA GLU A 46 8.15 -23.06 15.19
C GLU A 46 8.34 -24.02 13.99
N GLY A 47 9.35 -23.81 13.14
CA GLY A 47 9.63 -24.65 11.97
C GLY A 47 8.65 -24.46 10.79
N VAL A 48 7.89 -23.40 10.79
CA VAL A 48 6.94 -23.03 9.72
C VAL A 48 7.61 -22.04 8.76
N PHE A 49 7.16 -22.01 7.51
CA PHE A 49 7.62 -21.02 6.53
C PHE A 49 7.14 -19.61 6.92
N PRO A 50 7.85 -18.54 6.46
CA PRO A 50 7.37 -17.16 6.59
C PRO A 50 5.94 -16.97 6.07
N LEU A 51 5.24 -15.97 6.60
CA LEU A 51 3.82 -15.71 6.29
C LEU A 51 3.52 -15.69 4.80
N SER A 52 4.38 -15.06 4.01
CA SER A 52 4.22 -14.94 2.55
C SER A 52 4.27 -16.27 1.79
N GLN A 53 4.84 -17.30 2.39
CA GLN A 53 4.88 -18.66 1.84
C GLN A 53 3.79 -19.57 2.43
N THR A 54 3.17 -19.14 3.54
CA THR A 54 2.15 -19.90 4.26
C THR A 54 0.73 -19.56 3.77
N VAL A 55 0.51 -18.34 3.27
CA VAL A 55 -0.80 -17.90 2.80
C VAL A 55 -0.78 -17.52 1.32
N GLU A 56 -1.95 -17.55 0.67
CA GLU A 56 -2.11 -17.06 -0.70
C GLU A 56 -1.82 -15.55 -0.78
N LEU A 57 -1.30 -15.09 -1.92
CA LEU A 57 -0.95 -13.68 -2.15
C LEU A 57 -2.12 -12.71 -1.95
N ALA A 58 -3.34 -13.12 -2.25
CA ALA A 58 -4.53 -12.31 -2.02
C ALA A 58 -4.77 -12.08 -0.52
N ASN A 59 -4.62 -13.14 0.28
CA ASN A 59 -4.75 -13.09 1.73
C ASN A 59 -3.61 -12.29 2.35
N LEU A 60 -2.37 -12.48 1.88
CA LEU A 60 -1.22 -11.69 2.30
C LEU A 60 -1.45 -10.19 2.05
N SER A 61 -1.95 -9.81 0.85
CA SER A 61 -2.29 -8.42 0.54
C SER A 61 -3.31 -7.85 1.53
N SER A 62 -4.37 -8.61 1.83
CA SER A 62 -5.39 -8.20 2.78
C SER A 62 -4.84 -8.05 4.20
N MET A 63 -3.96 -8.96 4.63
CA MET A 63 -3.32 -8.89 5.95
C MET A 63 -2.41 -7.66 6.07
N ILE A 64 -1.53 -7.43 5.08
CA ILE A 64 -0.66 -6.23 5.06
C ILE A 64 -1.52 -4.97 5.08
N GLY A 65 -2.59 -4.89 4.27
CA GLY A 65 -3.49 -3.75 4.24
C GLY A 65 -4.17 -3.48 5.58
N ASN A 66 -4.65 -4.52 6.25
CA ASN A 66 -5.28 -4.39 7.57
C ASN A 66 -4.28 -3.92 8.65
N ILE A 67 -3.05 -4.44 8.63
CA ILE A 67 -1.99 -4.03 9.54
C ILE A 67 -1.63 -2.56 9.29
N PHE A 68 -1.41 -2.19 8.04
CA PHE A 68 -1.03 -0.83 7.66
C PHE A 68 -2.13 0.19 7.98
N ALA A 69 -3.39 -0.12 7.71
CA ALA A 69 -4.50 0.75 8.07
C ALA A 69 -4.63 0.94 9.60
N SER A 70 -4.39 -0.12 10.37
CA SER A 70 -4.37 -0.01 11.84
C SER A 70 -3.19 0.84 12.31
N ALA A 71 -2.03 0.71 11.67
CA ALA A 71 -0.86 1.52 11.98
C ALA A 71 -1.08 3.00 11.65
N LEU A 72 -1.70 3.33 10.49
CA LEU A 72 -2.10 4.71 10.18
C LEU A 72 -3.03 5.29 11.25
N ALA A 73 -4.05 4.55 11.66
CA ALA A 73 -4.95 5.00 12.72
C ALA A 73 -4.21 5.25 14.05
N ASN A 74 -3.31 4.34 14.43
CA ASN A 74 -2.55 4.43 15.67
C ASN A 74 -1.65 5.67 15.74
N HIS A 75 -1.00 6.01 14.61
CA HIS A 75 -0.06 7.13 14.53
C HIS A 75 -0.70 8.45 14.11
N SER A 76 -1.99 8.46 13.76
CA SER A 76 -2.71 9.67 13.30
C SER A 76 -3.01 10.68 14.40
N ASN A 77 -2.52 10.51 15.61
CA ASN A 77 -2.82 11.38 16.75
C ASN A 77 -4.35 11.55 16.99
N GLY A 78 -5.10 10.46 16.83
CA GLY A 78 -6.55 10.44 17.01
C GLY A 78 -7.36 11.01 15.85
N ARG A 79 -6.71 11.45 14.75
CA ARG A 79 -7.40 11.95 13.55
C ARG A 79 -8.21 10.87 12.83
N PHE A 80 -7.77 9.62 12.91
CA PHE A 80 -8.45 8.48 12.29
C PHE A 80 -8.67 7.34 13.27
N LYS A 81 -9.72 6.56 13.01
CA LYS A 81 -9.98 5.26 13.63
C LYS A 81 -10.28 4.22 12.57
N ARG A 82 -9.94 2.96 12.86
CA ARG A 82 -10.34 1.84 12.01
C ARG A 82 -11.85 1.71 11.97
N ASN A 83 -12.41 1.49 10.78
CA ASN A 83 -13.80 1.09 10.62
C ASN A 83 -13.97 -0.40 10.98
N GLY A 84 -15.22 -0.81 11.18
CA GLY A 84 -15.55 -2.21 11.46
C GLY A 84 -15.25 -3.14 10.28
N PRO A 85 -15.09 -4.44 10.54
CA PRO A 85 -14.84 -5.43 9.50
C PRO A 85 -15.88 -5.34 8.37
N HIS A 86 -15.41 -5.46 7.12
CA HIS A 86 -16.23 -5.41 5.90
C HIS A 86 -17.01 -4.09 5.69
N LYS A 87 -16.70 -3.04 6.41
CA LYS A 87 -17.29 -1.71 6.22
C LYS A 87 -16.38 -0.83 5.38
N TYR A 88 -17.01 0.04 4.60
CA TYR A 88 -16.38 1.08 3.79
C TYR A 88 -16.61 2.46 4.46
N PRO A 89 -15.64 3.35 4.44
CA PRO A 89 -14.22 3.13 4.07
C PRO A 89 -13.43 2.46 5.21
N ASP A 90 -12.13 2.17 5.00
CA ASP A 90 -11.27 1.49 5.97
C ASP A 90 -10.92 2.33 7.20
N LEU A 91 -10.76 3.64 7.02
CA LEU A 91 -10.44 4.61 8.06
C LEU A 91 -11.52 5.69 8.11
N LEU A 92 -12.07 5.89 9.30
CA LEU A 92 -13.03 6.96 9.57
C LEU A 92 -12.30 8.15 10.19
N SER A 93 -12.51 9.33 9.62
CA SER A 93 -12.06 10.59 10.21
C SER A 93 -12.79 10.86 11.53
N ALA A 94 -12.05 11.35 12.52
CA ALA A 94 -12.64 11.84 13.78
C ALA A 94 -13.36 13.19 13.59
N ASP A 95 -12.96 13.94 12.57
CA ASP A 95 -13.59 15.20 12.17
C ASP A 95 -13.75 15.27 10.65
N THR A 96 -14.90 14.85 10.14
CA THR A 96 -15.23 14.83 8.71
C THR A 96 -15.37 16.21 8.07
N LYS A 97 -15.35 17.29 8.87
CA LYS A 97 -15.28 18.66 8.34
C LYS A 97 -13.85 19.08 8.05
N ALA A 98 -12.89 18.52 8.79
CA ALA A 98 -11.48 18.81 8.63
C ALA A 98 -10.81 17.88 7.62
N TYR A 99 -11.12 16.57 7.70
CA TYR A 99 -10.44 15.54 6.91
C TYR A 99 -11.43 14.53 6.33
N PRO A 100 -11.19 14.00 5.13
CA PRO A 100 -12.02 12.93 4.56
C PRO A 100 -11.78 11.58 5.24
N ASP A 101 -12.76 10.70 5.15
CA ASP A 101 -12.56 9.28 5.38
C ASP A 101 -11.64 8.69 4.28
N LEU A 102 -10.88 7.64 4.60
CA LEU A 102 -9.90 7.07 3.68
C LEU A 102 -10.14 5.57 3.44
N GLU A 103 -10.14 5.18 2.19
CA GLU A 103 -10.17 3.77 1.76
C GLU A 103 -8.76 3.31 1.37
N LEU A 104 -8.37 2.10 1.76
CA LEU A 104 -7.09 1.51 1.41
C LEU A 104 -7.25 0.44 0.33
N LYS A 105 -6.33 0.44 -0.62
CA LYS A 105 -6.23 -0.62 -1.64
C LYS A 105 -4.79 -1.10 -1.77
N MET A 106 -4.64 -2.40 -1.68
CA MET A 106 -3.34 -3.07 -1.81
C MET A 106 -3.11 -3.58 -3.22
N ALA A 107 -1.86 -3.57 -3.66
CA ALA A 107 -1.46 -4.23 -4.90
C ALA A 107 -0.04 -4.79 -4.82
N LEU A 108 0.16 -5.97 -5.40
CA LEU A 108 1.48 -6.58 -5.52
C LEU A 108 2.22 -6.01 -6.73
N GLU A 109 3.49 -5.67 -6.56
CA GLU A 109 4.39 -5.17 -7.59
C GLU A 109 3.82 -3.94 -8.32
N ARG A 110 3.64 -4.02 -9.66
CA ARG A 110 3.06 -2.96 -10.49
C ARG A 110 1.59 -3.15 -10.79
N ASN A 111 0.95 -4.14 -10.18
CA ASN A 111 -0.46 -4.37 -10.41
C ASN A 111 -1.27 -3.14 -10.05
N LYS A 112 -2.40 -2.97 -10.74
CA LYS A 112 -3.36 -1.93 -10.41
C LYS A 112 -4.13 -2.32 -9.16
N PRO A 113 -4.35 -1.40 -8.22
CA PRO A 113 -5.19 -1.65 -7.05
C PRO A 113 -6.61 -2.02 -7.48
N LYS A 114 -7.20 -2.98 -6.78
CA LYS A 114 -8.54 -3.49 -7.09
C LYS A 114 -9.38 -3.71 -5.84
N GLY A 115 -10.70 -3.68 -5.99
CA GLY A 115 -11.67 -3.94 -4.94
C GLY A 115 -12.98 -4.45 -5.52
N HIS A 116 -13.96 -4.72 -4.66
CA HIS A 116 -15.26 -5.28 -5.11
C HIS A 116 -16.14 -4.26 -5.83
N LEU A 117 -16.10 -3.00 -5.45
CA LEU A 117 -16.98 -1.95 -5.99
C LEU A 117 -16.18 -0.68 -6.30
N ALA A 118 -16.56 0.01 -7.36
CA ALA A 118 -16.17 1.38 -7.63
C ALA A 118 -16.96 2.31 -6.70
N LYS A 119 -16.30 2.94 -5.74
CA LYS A 119 -16.93 3.90 -4.82
C LYS A 119 -16.17 5.21 -4.88
N PRO A 120 -16.83 6.35 -5.07
CA PRO A 120 -16.17 7.65 -4.96
C PRO A 120 -15.64 7.88 -3.54
N GLY A 121 -14.45 8.47 -3.43
CA GLY A 121 -13.85 8.79 -2.14
C GLY A 121 -12.35 9.04 -2.21
N TYR A 122 -11.76 9.32 -1.06
CA TYR A 122 -10.31 9.42 -0.92
C TYR A 122 -9.70 8.05 -0.68
N TYR A 123 -8.63 7.78 -1.43
CA TYR A 123 -7.94 6.50 -1.43
C TYR A 123 -6.48 6.65 -1.05
N ILE A 124 -6.00 5.68 -0.28
CA ILE A 124 -4.57 5.38 -0.18
C ILE A 124 -4.35 4.04 -0.87
N THR A 125 -3.58 4.05 -1.96
CA THR A 125 -3.15 2.81 -2.58
C THR A 125 -1.76 2.46 -2.13
N CYS A 126 -1.55 1.21 -1.75
CA CYS A 126 -0.29 0.71 -1.25
C CYS A 126 0.19 -0.43 -2.15
N ARG A 127 1.34 -0.23 -2.78
CA ARG A 127 2.03 -1.27 -3.55
C ARG A 127 3.18 -1.84 -2.75
N TYR A 128 3.31 -3.17 -2.78
CA TYR A 128 4.38 -3.88 -2.12
C TYR A 128 5.05 -4.89 -3.07
N VAL A 129 6.28 -5.26 -2.76
CA VAL A 129 7.04 -6.30 -3.47
C VAL A 129 7.48 -7.37 -2.48
N LEU A 130 7.79 -8.55 -2.98
CA LEU A 130 8.43 -9.61 -2.21
C LEU A 130 9.93 -9.59 -2.48
N CYS A 131 10.70 -9.28 -1.46
CA CYS A 131 12.16 -9.27 -1.48
C CYS A 131 12.73 -10.58 -0.93
N ASN A 132 14.01 -10.83 -1.17
CA ASN A 132 14.74 -11.88 -0.47
C ASN A 132 14.91 -11.53 1.03
N THR A 133 15.60 -12.39 1.78
CA THR A 133 15.85 -12.17 3.20
C THR A 133 16.80 -11.01 3.49
N GLN A 134 17.52 -10.50 2.52
CA GLN A 134 18.39 -9.33 2.60
C GLN A 134 17.64 -8.01 2.28
N GLY A 135 16.38 -8.10 1.85
CA GLY A 135 15.57 -6.95 1.46
C GLY A 135 15.77 -6.50 0.01
N GLU A 136 16.42 -7.32 -0.80
CA GLU A 136 16.62 -7.06 -2.23
C GLU A 136 15.39 -7.55 -3.01
N PRO A 137 14.83 -6.74 -3.92
CA PRO A 137 13.66 -7.12 -4.70
C PRO A 137 13.98 -8.25 -5.67
N MET A 138 13.07 -9.21 -5.77
CA MET A 138 13.17 -10.37 -6.68
C MET A 138 12.03 -10.32 -7.69
N PHE A 139 12.40 -10.16 -8.97
CA PHE A 139 11.44 -9.97 -10.07
C PHE A 139 11.44 -11.12 -11.09
N GLU A 140 12.18 -12.18 -10.83
CA GLU A 140 12.22 -13.33 -11.73
C GLU A 140 10.90 -14.10 -11.67
N LYS A 141 10.35 -14.42 -12.86
CA LYS A 141 9.13 -15.19 -12.97
C LYS A 141 9.33 -16.57 -12.31
N GLY A 142 8.50 -16.88 -11.32
CA GLY A 142 8.58 -18.14 -10.58
C GLY A 142 9.55 -18.15 -9.38
N ASN A 143 10.33 -17.07 -9.19
CA ASN A 143 11.23 -16.92 -8.07
C ASN A 143 10.97 -15.59 -7.35
N ARG A 144 9.82 -15.47 -6.69
CA ARG A 144 9.52 -14.33 -5.83
C ARG A 144 10.22 -14.48 -4.49
N GLY A 145 10.66 -13.36 -3.94
CA GLY A 145 11.12 -13.31 -2.57
C GLY A 145 10.02 -13.65 -1.55
N VAL A 146 10.39 -13.68 -0.30
CA VAL A 146 9.52 -14.09 0.81
C VAL A 146 9.21 -12.96 1.79
N THR A 147 9.84 -11.81 1.62
CA THR A 147 9.77 -10.69 2.56
C THR A 147 9.04 -9.51 1.93
N PRO A 148 7.81 -9.20 2.35
CA PRO A 148 7.06 -8.08 1.80
C PRO A 148 7.65 -6.74 2.26
N TYR A 149 7.82 -5.82 1.29
CA TYR A 149 8.20 -4.42 1.49
C TYR A 149 7.27 -3.50 0.71
N ILE A 150 6.80 -2.45 1.35
CA ILE A 150 6.04 -1.37 0.72
C ILE A 150 7.02 -0.52 -0.09
N TRP A 151 6.77 -0.34 -1.38
CA TRP A 151 7.61 0.46 -2.23
C TRP A 151 6.94 1.75 -2.73
N GLU A 152 5.60 1.79 -2.77
CA GLU A 152 4.86 2.97 -3.20
C GLU A 152 3.58 3.13 -2.40
N LEU A 153 3.32 4.35 -1.92
CA LEU A 153 1.99 4.78 -1.54
C LEU A 153 1.55 5.92 -2.46
N ARG A 154 0.29 5.90 -2.84
CA ARG A 154 -0.36 7.01 -3.53
C ARG A 154 -1.61 7.42 -2.78
N CYS A 155 -1.92 8.72 -2.82
CA CYS A 155 -3.11 9.28 -2.20
C CYS A 155 -3.85 10.20 -3.17
N GLY A 156 -5.17 10.30 -3.03
CA GLY A 156 -6.02 11.22 -3.76
C GLY A 156 -7.46 10.77 -3.86
N TYR A 157 -8.28 11.60 -4.49
CA TYR A 157 -9.69 11.32 -4.72
C TYR A 157 -9.88 10.48 -6.00
N LEU A 158 -10.74 9.47 -5.91
CA LEU A 158 -11.20 8.68 -7.06
C LEU A 158 -12.72 8.79 -7.18
N GLY A 159 -13.22 9.15 -8.36
CA GLY A 159 -14.61 9.02 -8.75
C GLY A 159 -14.90 7.65 -9.40
N GLU A 160 -16.15 7.36 -9.72
CA GLU A 160 -16.53 6.10 -10.35
C GLU A 160 -15.85 5.89 -11.71
N GLU A 161 -15.61 6.97 -12.47
CA GLU A 161 -14.93 6.99 -13.76
C GLU A 161 -13.47 6.52 -13.69
N HIS A 162 -12.89 6.55 -12.52
CA HIS A 162 -11.50 6.09 -12.27
C HIS A 162 -11.38 4.57 -12.11
N PHE A 163 -12.49 3.84 -12.31
CA PHE A 163 -12.50 2.39 -12.20
C PHE A 163 -12.94 1.73 -13.50
N ALA A 164 -12.28 0.62 -13.83
CA ALA A 164 -12.74 -0.32 -14.83
C ALA A 164 -13.36 -1.52 -14.12
N ILE A 165 -14.57 -1.89 -14.51
CA ILE A 165 -15.24 -3.08 -13.95
C ILE A 165 -14.82 -4.27 -14.80
N SER A 166 -14.21 -5.26 -14.20
CA SER A 166 -13.86 -6.52 -14.86
C SER A 166 -14.88 -7.58 -14.42
N ASN A 167 -15.56 -8.17 -15.40
CA ASN A 167 -16.34 -9.38 -15.21
C ASN A 167 -15.52 -10.53 -15.81
N THR A 168 -14.78 -11.25 -14.99
CA THR A 168 -14.18 -12.51 -15.43
C THR A 168 -15.26 -13.59 -15.29
N GLU A 169 -15.59 -14.27 -16.38
CA GLU A 169 -16.53 -15.38 -16.40
C GLU A 169 -16.04 -16.46 -15.42
N GLY A 170 -16.87 -16.83 -14.45
CA GLY A 170 -16.50 -17.79 -13.39
C GLY A 170 -15.96 -17.16 -12.10
N ASP A 171 -15.78 -15.85 -12.02
CA ASP A 171 -15.40 -15.17 -10.77
C ASP A 171 -16.66 -14.74 -9.98
N SER A 172 -16.68 -14.98 -8.67
CA SER A 172 -17.84 -14.83 -7.81
C SER A 172 -18.27 -13.37 -7.55
N GLY A 173 -17.71 -12.39 -8.25
CA GLY A 173 -18.06 -10.97 -8.06
C GLY A 173 -17.46 -10.01 -9.07
N LYS A 174 -18.13 -8.86 -9.22
CA LYS A 174 -17.62 -7.73 -9.99
C LYS A 174 -16.40 -7.15 -9.30
N THR A 175 -15.26 -7.09 -10.01
CA THR A 175 -14.04 -6.46 -9.51
C THR A 175 -13.87 -5.09 -10.14
N ALA A 176 -13.79 -4.05 -9.32
CA ALA A 176 -13.43 -2.70 -9.74
C ALA A 176 -11.92 -2.54 -9.67
N VAL A 177 -11.28 -2.24 -10.79
CA VAL A 177 -9.83 -2.04 -10.92
C VAL A 177 -9.58 -0.57 -11.20
N VAL A 178 -8.69 0.07 -10.44
CA VAL A 178 -8.30 1.46 -10.72
C VAL A 178 -7.70 1.53 -12.13
N ASN A 179 -8.28 2.35 -13.00
CA ASN A 179 -7.84 2.49 -14.39
C ASN A 179 -6.60 3.39 -14.50
N LYS A 180 -6.18 3.73 -15.71
CA LYS A 180 -5.00 4.55 -15.96
C LYS A 180 -5.19 5.98 -15.44
N GLU A 181 -6.34 6.55 -15.67
CA GLU A 181 -6.73 7.91 -15.28
C GLU A 181 -6.77 8.02 -13.76
N GLY A 182 -7.35 7.02 -13.08
CA GLY A 182 -7.35 6.92 -11.62
C GLY A 182 -5.93 6.81 -11.04
N MET A 183 -5.04 6.04 -11.67
CA MET A 183 -3.63 5.98 -11.23
C MET A 183 -2.88 7.32 -11.43
N ILE A 184 -3.29 8.14 -12.39
CA ILE A 184 -2.73 9.50 -12.60
C ILE A 184 -3.31 10.49 -11.57
N ALA A 185 -4.60 10.36 -11.23
CA ALA A 185 -5.25 11.18 -10.22
C ALA A 185 -4.62 11.00 -8.82
N LEU A 186 -4.21 9.76 -8.50
CA LEU A 186 -3.49 9.47 -7.27
C LEU A 186 -2.03 9.95 -7.34
N LYS A 187 -1.62 10.79 -6.41
CA LYS A 187 -0.23 11.29 -6.31
C LYS A 187 0.60 10.39 -5.42
N VAL A 188 1.88 10.25 -5.76
CA VAL A 188 2.83 9.48 -4.94
C VAL A 188 3.09 10.23 -3.65
N VAL A 189 2.85 9.60 -2.50
CA VAL A 189 3.08 10.17 -1.16
C VAL A 189 4.14 9.42 -0.36
N PHE A 190 4.59 8.28 -0.87
CA PHE A 190 5.76 7.56 -0.36
C PHE A 190 6.38 6.75 -1.49
N LEU A 191 7.70 6.72 -1.54
CA LEU A 191 8.45 6.00 -2.57
C LEU A 191 9.74 5.40 -2.01
N ASP A 192 9.89 4.09 -2.14
CA ASP A 192 11.13 3.35 -1.97
C ASP A 192 11.60 2.90 -3.35
N ILE A 193 12.40 3.75 -3.99
CA ILE A 193 12.83 3.56 -5.39
C ILE A 193 13.76 2.35 -5.54
N ASP A 194 14.53 2.01 -4.50
CA ASP A 194 15.45 0.89 -4.52
C ASP A 194 14.73 -0.46 -4.56
N ARG A 195 13.47 -0.48 -4.10
CA ARG A 195 12.58 -1.66 -4.12
C ARG A 195 11.55 -1.61 -5.23
N ALA A 196 11.51 -0.54 -6.00
CA ALA A 196 10.53 -0.41 -7.08
C ALA A 196 10.73 -1.50 -8.15
N PRO A 197 9.67 -2.23 -8.53
CA PRO A 197 9.75 -3.28 -9.56
C PRO A 197 9.80 -2.66 -10.97
N LEU A 198 10.80 -1.81 -11.21
CA LEU A 198 10.98 -1.03 -12.41
C LEU A 198 12.36 -1.29 -13.01
N SER A 199 12.43 -1.30 -14.34
CA SER A 199 13.73 -1.31 -15.01
C SER A 199 14.43 0.03 -14.82
N GLN A 200 15.62 0.04 -14.23
CA GLN A 200 16.41 1.25 -13.97
C GLN A 200 16.71 2.09 -15.23
N LYS A 201 16.69 1.46 -16.40
CA LYS A 201 16.86 2.12 -17.70
C LYS A 201 15.52 2.58 -18.32
N GLY A 202 14.40 2.34 -17.65
CA GLY A 202 13.07 2.61 -18.17
C GLY A 202 12.62 4.06 -17.93
N LYS A 203 11.81 4.61 -18.84
CA LYS A 203 11.21 5.95 -18.70
C LYS A 203 10.45 6.12 -17.38
N VAL A 204 9.68 5.11 -16.98
CA VAL A 204 8.91 5.15 -15.74
C VAL A 204 9.81 5.26 -14.51
N PHE A 205 10.97 4.58 -14.50
CA PHE A 205 11.95 4.71 -13.41
C PHE A 205 12.48 6.15 -13.33
N ALA A 206 12.85 6.75 -14.48
CA ALA A 206 13.31 8.13 -14.53
C ALA A 206 12.24 9.12 -14.01
N GLU A 207 10.96 8.90 -14.34
CA GLU A 207 9.85 9.70 -13.81
C GLU A 207 9.76 9.63 -12.28
N TYR A 208 9.94 8.46 -11.67
CA TYR A 208 9.95 8.32 -10.21
C TYR A 208 11.20 8.94 -9.56
N VAL A 209 12.38 8.83 -10.21
CA VAL A 209 13.58 9.52 -9.72
C VAL A 209 13.36 11.03 -9.72
N SER A 210 12.76 11.59 -10.77
CA SER A 210 12.45 13.03 -10.83
C SER A 210 11.49 13.47 -9.71
N LEU A 211 10.57 12.64 -9.26
CA LEU A 211 9.71 12.95 -8.10
C LEU A 211 10.52 13.07 -6.80
N LEU A 212 11.54 12.20 -6.62
CA LEU A 212 12.42 12.27 -5.45
C LEU A 212 13.36 13.48 -5.46
N GLU A 213 13.74 13.95 -6.65
CA GLU A 213 14.62 15.12 -6.85
C GLU A 213 13.85 16.44 -6.71
N ALA A 214 12.57 16.46 -7.11
CA ALA A 214 11.72 17.64 -7.00
C ALA A 214 11.44 18.02 -5.53
N GLY A 215 11.51 17.03 -4.62
CA GLY A 215 11.16 17.26 -3.22
C GLY A 215 9.65 17.49 -3.02
N ASP A 216 9.31 18.01 -1.86
CA ASP A 216 7.96 18.49 -1.53
C ASP A 216 7.71 19.92 -2.07
#